data_6e5df26e6bb37952ffeda4c318ec7c62
#
_entry.id   6e5df26e6bb37952ffeda4c318ec7c62
#
_cell.length_a   1.000
_cell.length_b   1.000
_cell.length_c   1.000
_cell.angle_alpha   90.00
_cell.angle_beta   90.00
_cell.angle_gamma   90.00
#
_symmetry.space_group_name_H-M   'P 1'
#
loop_
_entity.id
_entity.type
_entity.pdbx_description
1 polymer ?
#
loop_
_entity_poly.entity_id
_entity_poly.type
_entity_poly.pdbx_seq_one_letter_code
_entity_poly.pdbx_strand_id
1 'polypeptide(L)'
;MTRGTPGRSELRLLALLAFAAPVAGCGGEGSKYAGDWSRELYGEGEVKMNLASNGDVELRLPDPRWPADVDMKGRAAFTGDTLVFRADTAASPCQTADARYVISRTEDELHIAGVGMDNCGGRRAALVGTWKKS
;
A
#
# COMPACT_ATOMS: atom_id res chain seq x y z
N MET A 1 17.15 17.84 76.38
CA MET A 1 16.98 16.53 75.70
C MET A 1 16.22 16.75 74.46
N THR A 2 16.89 16.85 73.39
CA THR A 2 16.25 16.95 72.03
C THR A 2 16.27 15.59 71.38
N ARG A 3 15.13 15.04 71.17
CA ARG A 3 15.00 13.83 70.41
C ARG A 3 14.80 14.22 68.95
N GLY A 4 15.82 13.98 68.16
CA GLY A 4 15.71 14.11 66.73
C GLY A 4 14.82 13.02 66.15
N THR A 5 13.82 13.44 65.50
CA THR A 5 12.99 12.55 64.67
C THR A 5 13.73 12.19 63.39
N PRO A 6 13.86 10.92 63.06
CA PRO A 6 14.45 10.56 61.78
C PRO A 6 13.47 10.90 60.67
N GLY A 7 13.92 11.76 59.79
CA GLY A 7 13.17 12.06 58.59
C GLY A 7 12.96 10.80 57.74
N ARG A 8 11.74 10.47 57.54
CA ARG A 8 11.35 9.47 56.53
C ARG A 8 11.63 10.06 55.16
N SER A 9 12.71 9.61 54.58
CA SER A 9 12.91 9.79 53.14
C SER A 9 11.82 8.98 52.40
N GLU A 10 10.78 9.67 52.04
CA GLU A 10 9.85 9.09 51.09
C GLU A 10 10.54 9.02 49.73
N LEU A 11 11.04 7.85 49.46
CA LEU A 11 11.50 7.50 48.11
C LEU A 11 10.27 7.46 47.22
N ARG A 12 9.96 8.60 46.61
CA ARG A 12 8.97 8.63 45.53
C ARG A 12 9.58 7.90 44.36
N LEU A 13 9.20 6.64 44.23
CA LEU A 13 9.40 5.88 43.04
C LEU A 13 8.58 6.56 41.95
N LEU A 14 9.23 7.42 41.19
CA LEU A 14 8.70 7.84 39.90
C LEU A 14 8.72 6.61 38.99
N ALA A 15 7.60 5.94 38.93
CA ALA A 15 7.38 4.99 37.90
C ALA A 15 7.36 5.74 36.56
N LEU A 16 8.48 5.75 35.89
CA LEU A 16 8.56 6.12 34.50
C LEU A 16 7.75 5.07 33.74
N LEU A 17 6.51 5.37 33.52
CA LEU A 17 5.72 4.72 32.50
C LEU A 17 6.36 5.08 31.16
N ALA A 18 7.29 4.25 30.73
CA ALA A 18 7.73 4.26 29.38
C ALA A 18 6.56 3.84 28.52
N PHE A 19 5.83 4.80 28.01
CA PHE A 19 4.94 4.56 26.89
C PHE A 19 5.83 4.17 25.71
N ALA A 20 6.01 2.88 25.52
CA ALA A 20 6.44 2.39 24.23
C ALA A 20 5.32 2.76 23.26
N ALA A 21 5.48 3.87 22.57
CA ALA A 21 4.63 4.15 21.42
C ALA A 21 4.69 2.91 20.52
N PRO A 22 3.58 2.29 20.16
CA PRO A 22 3.62 1.26 19.16
C PRO A 22 4.23 1.92 17.94
N VAL A 23 5.42 1.49 17.57
CA VAL A 23 5.95 1.78 16.26
C VAL A 23 4.88 1.26 15.33
N ALA A 24 4.15 2.16 14.66
CA ALA A 24 3.27 1.80 13.59
C ALA A 24 4.18 1.14 12.56
N GLY A 25 4.37 -0.17 12.73
CA GLY A 25 5.29 -0.95 11.93
C GLY A 25 4.84 -0.93 10.50
N CYS A 26 5.76 -1.26 9.64
CA CYS A 26 5.57 -1.65 8.25
C CYS A 26 4.32 -2.53 8.12
N GLY A 27 3.23 -2.03 7.74
CA GLY A 27 1.99 -2.78 7.68
C GLY A 27 0.77 -1.90 7.75
N GLY A 28 1.00 -0.59 7.78
CA GLY A 28 -0.06 0.39 7.88
C GLY A 28 -1.26 0.08 6.99
N GLU A 29 -1.86 1.04 6.41
CA GLU A 29 -3.07 0.88 5.61
C GLU A 29 -2.89 0.00 4.38
N GLY A 30 -1.66 -0.13 3.87
CA GLY A 30 -1.35 -0.98 2.72
C GLY A 30 -1.54 -2.46 2.96
N SER A 31 -1.37 -2.95 4.19
CA SER A 31 -1.45 -4.39 4.49
C SER A 31 -2.83 -4.98 4.26
N LYS A 32 -3.89 -4.21 4.42
CA LYS A 32 -5.26 -4.69 4.16
C LYS A 32 -5.57 -4.92 2.68
N TYR A 33 -4.79 -4.35 1.79
CA TYR A 33 -4.94 -4.54 0.35
C TYR A 33 -3.92 -5.51 -0.22
N ALA A 34 -2.94 -5.93 0.56
CA ALA A 34 -1.87 -6.82 0.12
C ALA A 34 -2.41 -8.18 -0.33
N GLY A 35 -1.78 -8.74 -1.33
CA GLY A 35 -2.13 -10.04 -1.87
C GLY A 35 -1.87 -10.16 -3.36
N ASP A 36 -2.26 -11.31 -3.87
CA ASP A 36 -2.27 -11.60 -5.30
C ASP A 36 -3.68 -11.44 -5.83
N TRP A 37 -3.81 -10.63 -6.86
CA TRP A 37 -5.07 -10.25 -7.45
C TRP A 37 -5.05 -10.50 -8.95
N SER A 38 -6.20 -10.85 -9.51
CA SER A 38 -6.35 -11.02 -10.93
C SER A 38 -7.65 -10.41 -11.44
N ARG A 39 -7.64 -10.02 -12.70
CA ARG A 39 -8.84 -9.57 -13.44
C ARG A 39 -8.70 -9.86 -14.90
N GLU A 40 -9.81 -10.02 -15.59
CA GLU A 40 -9.82 -10.09 -17.04
C GLU A 40 -9.84 -8.69 -17.66
N LEU A 41 -9.04 -8.49 -18.68
CA LEU A 41 -8.97 -7.28 -19.47
C LEU A 41 -9.68 -7.50 -20.81
N TYR A 42 -10.97 -7.24 -20.86
CA TYR A 42 -11.82 -7.17 -22.06
C TYR A 42 -11.42 -8.11 -23.21
N GLY A 43 -11.33 -9.41 -22.94
CA GLY A 43 -11.01 -10.40 -23.97
C GLY A 43 -9.53 -10.48 -24.36
N GLU A 44 -8.67 -9.69 -23.75
CA GLU A 44 -7.23 -9.70 -24.01
C GLU A 44 -6.45 -10.63 -23.09
N GLY A 45 -7.10 -11.18 -22.09
CA GLY A 45 -6.52 -12.12 -21.13
C GLY A 45 -6.52 -11.61 -19.70
N GLU A 46 -5.87 -12.36 -18.82
CA GLU A 46 -5.85 -12.10 -17.39
C GLU A 46 -4.68 -11.20 -17.02
N VAL A 47 -4.96 -10.09 -16.35
CA VAL A 47 -3.97 -9.25 -15.69
C VAL A 47 -3.78 -9.75 -14.27
N LYS A 48 -2.54 -9.91 -13.87
CA LYS A 48 -2.18 -10.28 -12.49
C LYS A 48 -1.49 -9.11 -11.80
N MET A 49 -1.85 -8.91 -10.55
CA MET A 49 -1.24 -7.89 -9.70
C MET A 49 -0.78 -8.53 -8.40
N ASN A 50 0.49 -8.35 -8.09
CA ASN A 50 1.00 -8.59 -6.76
C ASN A 50 1.12 -7.25 -6.03
N LEU A 51 0.46 -7.13 -4.92
CA LEU A 51 0.51 -5.97 -4.05
C LEU A 51 1.10 -6.39 -2.71
N ALA A 52 2.33 -5.99 -2.48
CA ALA A 52 3.02 -6.33 -1.26
C ALA A 52 2.61 -5.41 -0.11
N SER A 53 2.72 -5.89 1.11
CA SER A 53 2.37 -5.13 2.32
C SER A 53 3.22 -3.87 2.52
N ASN A 54 4.42 -3.84 1.95
CA ASN A 54 5.31 -2.68 1.97
C ASN A 54 4.98 -1.62 0.90
N GLY A 55 3.99 -1.89 0.05
CA GLY A 55 3.57 -1.01 -1.04
C GLY A 55 4.18 -1.31 -2.41
N ASP A 56 5.05 -2.30 -2.53
CA ASP A 56 5.56 -2.69 -3.84
C ASP A 56 4.43 -3.31 -4.68
N VAL A 57 4.31 -2.86 -5.92
CA VAL A 57 3.30 -3.31 -6.87
C VAL A 57 3.98 -3.87 -8.10
N GLU A 58 3.54 -5.05 -8.51
CA GLU A 58 3.94 -5.66 -9.77
C GLU A 58 2.68 -6.06 -10.56
N LEU A 59 2.57 -5.55 -11.77
CA LEU A 59 1.50 -5.87 -12.71
C LEU A 59 2.06 -6.68 -13.85
N ARG A 60 1.43 -7.80 -14.16
CA ARG A 60 1.73 -8.63 -15.33
C ARG A 60 0.59 -8.53 -16.32
N LEU A 61 0.90 -8.02 -17.49
CA LEU A 61 -0.04 -7.85 -18.58
C LEU A 61 0.05 -9.05 -19.54
N PRO A 62 -1.07 -9.64 -19.94
CA PRO A 62 -1.07 -10.85 -20.75
C PRO A 62 -0.91 -10.60 -22.24
N ASP A 63 -0.88 -9.36 -22.70
CA ASP A 63 -0.99 -9.03 -24.11
C ASP A 63 0.30 -9.32 -24.88
N PRO A 64 0.29 -10.25 -25.85
CA PRO A 64 1.45 -10.54 -26.68
C PRO A 64 1.88 -9.38 -27.60
N ARG A 65 1.04 -8.35 -27.76
CA ARG A 65 1.40 -7.13 -28.48
C ARG A 65 2.27 -6.20 -27.62
N TRP A 66 2.24 -6.39 -26.32
CA TRP A 66 3.20 -5.78 -25.43
C TRP A 66 4.39 -6.72 -25.35
N PRO A 67 5.63 -6.23 -25.45
CA PRO A 67 6.77 -7.10 -25.23
C PRO A 67 6.57 -7.89 -23.93
N ALA A 68 6.86 -9.17 -23.94
CA ALA A 68 6.59 -10.09 -22.85
C ALA A 68 7.17 -9.68 -21.50
N ASP A 69 7.93 -8.62 -21.48
CA ASP A 69 8.65 -8.08 -20.35
C ASP A 69 8.09 -6.76 -19.82
N VAL A 70 6.90 -6.34 -20.23
CA VAL A 70 6.29 -5.15 -19.64
C VAL A 70 5.51 -5.52 -18.40
N ASP A 71 6.23 -6.02 -17.44
CA ASP A 71 5.79 -5.98 -16.07
C ASP A 71 5.83 -4.53 -15.60
N MET A 72 4.70 -3.98 -15.27
CA MET A 72 4.65 -2.66 -14.68
C MET A 72 4.97 -2.79 -13.20
N LYS A 73 6.11 -2.25 -12.80
CA LYS A 73 6.52 -2.21 -11.40
C LYS A 73 6.40 -0.80 -10.86
N GLY A 74 6.06 -0.70 -9.60
CA GLY A 74 5.96 0.58 -8.95
C GLY A 74 5.74 0.46 -7.46
N ARG A 75 5.46 1.59 -6.85
CA ARG A 75 5.11 1.70 -5.44
C ARG A 75 3.75 2.31 -5.25
N ALA A 76 3.02 1.75 -4.33
CA ALA A 76 1.74 2.25 -3.87
C ALA A 76 1.89 2.84 -2.48
N ALA A 77 1.41 4.05 -2.31
CA ALA A 77 1.21 4.66 -1.00
C ALA A 77 -0.28 4.75 -0.72
N PHE A 78 -0.69 4.38 0.47
CA PHE A 78 -2.09 4.37 0.88
C PHE A 78 -2.35 5.41 1.95
N THR A 79 -3.41 6.17 1.78
CA THR A 79 -3.92 7.09 2.79
C THR A 79 -5.43 6.93 2.84
N GLY A 80 -5.93 6.22 3.84
CA GLY A 80 -7.33 5.83 3.90
C GLY A 80 -7.71 4.93 2.73
N ASP A 81 -8.64 5.37 1.93
CA ASP A 81 -9.12 4.71 0.71
C ASP A 81 -8.45 5.24 -0.57
N THR A 82 -7.45 6.09 -0.43
CA THR A 82 -6.70 6.65 -1.55
C THR A 82 -5.40 5.88 -1.76
N LEU A 83 -5.22 5.42 -2.98
CA LEU A 83 -4.00 4.81 -3.48
C LEU A 83 -3.27 5.83 -4.36
N VAL A 84 -2.03 6.13 -4.03
CA VAL A 84 -1.13 6.87 -4.90
C VAL A 84 -0.13 5.89 -5.49
N PHE A 85 -0.17 5.72 -6.79
CA PHE A 85 0.73 4.85 -7.51
C PHE A 85 1.86 5.65 -8.15
N ARG A 86 3.07 5.25 -7.89
CA ARG A 86 4.28 5.78 -8.53
C ARG A 86 4.97 4.67 -9.28
N ALA A 87 5.07 4.82 -10.60
CA ALA A 87 5.76 3.85 -11.43
C ALA A 87 7.28 3.88 -11.16
N ASP A 88 7.89 2.71 -11.22
CA ASP A 88 9.34 2.59 -11.25
C ASP A 88 9.83 3.03 -12.64
N THR A 89 10.64 4.06 -12.66
CA THR A 89 11.16 4.65 -13.90
C THR A 89 12.04 3.70 -14.71
N ALA A 90 12.62 2.70 -14.08
CA ALA A 90 13.47 1.73 -14.75
C ALA A 90 12.67 0.65 -15.48
N ALA A 91 11.43 0.40 -15.11
CA ALA A 91 10.65 -0.73 -15.60
C ALA A 91 9.33 -0.33 -16.28
N SER A 92 8.91 0.91 -16.19
CA SER A 92 7.61 1.36 -16.66
C SER A 92 7.73 2.23 -17.91
N PRO A 93 6.87 2.02 -18.95
CA PRO A 93 6.74 2.95 -20.05
C PRO A 93 6.14 4.30 -19.64
N CYS A 94 5.52 4.37 -18.46
CA CYS A 94 4.87 5.56 -17.92
C CYS A 94 5.75 6.23 -16.87
N GLN A 95 6.76 6.90 -17.32
CA GLN A 95 7.84 7.46 -16.49
C GLN A 95 7.45 8.67 -15.65
N THR A 96 6.22 9.09 -15.67
CA THR A 96 5.87 10.38 -15.10
C THR A 96 4.69 10.31 -14.17
N ALA A 97 4.70 11.19 -13.24
CA ALA A 97 3.62 11.58 -12.35
C ALA A 97 2.95 10.46 -11.56
N ASP A 98 2.80 10.73 -10.30
CA ASP A 98 1.96 9.94 -9.41
C ASP A 98 0.52 9.93 -9.93
N ALA A 99 -0.10 8.77 -9.94
CA ALA A 99 -1.52 8.64 -10.25
C ALA A 99 -2.29 8.29 -8.98
N ARG A 100 -3.49 8.85 -8.86
CA ARG A 100 -4.36 8.63 -7.71
C ARG A 100 -5.55 7.79 -8.08
N TYR A 101 -5.89 6.89 -7.20
CA TYR A 101 -7.03 5.99 -7.33
C TYR A 101 -7.74 5.86 -5.98
N VAL A 102 -9.01 5.58 -6.03
CA VAL A 102 -9.76 5.14 -4.84
C VAL A 102 -9.73 3.62 -4.81
N ILE A 103 -9.40 3.07 -3.68
CA ILE A 103 -9.31 1.63 -3.47
C ILE A 103 -10.20 1.20 -2.32
N SER A 104 -10.92 0.12 -2.51
CA SER A 104 -11.72 -0.52 -1.47
C SER A 104 -11.62 -2.02 -1.57
N ARG A 105 -11.81 -2.71 -0.48
CA ARG A 105 -11.76 -4.16 -0.41
C ARG A 105 -12.99 -4.71 0.26
N THR A 106 -13.60 -5.70 -0.36
CA THR A 106 -14.44 -6.69 0.28
C THR A 106 -13.62 -7.95 0.55
N GLU A 107 -14.20 -9.00 1.09
CA GLU A 107 -13.46 -10.19 1.50
C GLU A 107 -12.60 -10.77 0.37
N ASP A 108 -13.17 -10.94 -0.82
CA ASP A 108 -12.54 -11.60 -1.97
C ASP A 108 -12.29 -10.68 -3.17
N GLU A 109 -12.66 -9.42 -3.06
CA GLU A 109 -12.57 -8.48 -4.16
C GLU A 109 -11.88 -7.19 -3.76
N LEU A 110 -11.14 -6.65 -4.69
CA LEU A 110 -10.51 -5.36 -4.61
C LEU A 110 -11.08 -4.47 -5.71
N HIS A 111 -11.56 -3.30 -5.35
CA HIS A 111 -12.11 -2.34 -6.30
C HIS A 111 -11.20 -1.13 -6.40
N ILE A 112 -10.76 -0.82 -7.61
CA ILE A 112 -9.93 0.33 -7.89
C ILE A 112 -10.67 1.23 -8.88
N ALA A 113 -10.89 2.46 -8.50
CA ALA A 113 -11.51 3.48 -9.34
C ALA A 113 -10.55 4.65 -9.58
N GLY A 114 -10.60 5.20 -10.77
CA GLY A 114 -9.77 6.36 -11.12
C GLY A 114 -10.26 7.64 -10.44
N VAL A 115 -9.31 8.48 -10.03
CA VAL A 115 -9.57 9.82 -9.54
C VAL A 115 -8.79 10.80 -10.39
N GLY A 116 -9.49 11.67 -11.12
CA GLY A 116 -8.85 12.61 -12.01
C GLY A 116 -8.25 11.96 -13.26
N MET A 117 -7.25 12.63 -13.83
CA MET A 117 -6.58 12.15 -15.04
C MET A 117 -5.28 11.42 -14.68
N ASP A 118 -5.12 10.23 -15.21
CA ASP A 118 -3.83 9.56 -15.30
C ASP A 118 -3.30 9.78 -16.72
N ASN A 119 -2.16 10.44 -16.82
CA ASN A 119 -1.50 10.71 -18.11
C ASN A 119 -0.99 9.42 -18.77
N CYS A 120 -0.96 8.32 -18.03
CA CYS A 120 -0.66 7.01 -18.57
C CYS A 120 -1.95 6.20 -18.76
N GLY A 121 -2.54 6.29 -19.92
CA GLY A 121 -3.79 5.59 -20.25
C GLY A 121 -3.71 4.08 -20.09
N GLY A 122 -2.59 3.48 -20.43
CA GLY A 122 -2.37 2.04 -20.24
C GLY A 122 -2.36 1.63 -18.76
N ARG A 123 -1.76 2.41 -17.90
CA ARG A 123 -1.77 2.17 -16.45
C ARG A 123 -3.17 2.27 -15.88
N ARG A 124 -3.91 3.28 -16.24
CA ARG A 124 -5.30 3.45 -15.82
C ARG A 124 -6.16 2.27 -16.26
N ALA A 125 -6.06 1.89 -17.53
CA ALA A 125 -6.81 0.75 -18.05
C ALA A 125 -6.46 -0.56 -17.33
N ALA A 126 -5.21 -0.75 -16.98
CA ALA A 126 -4.77 -1.93 -16.24
C ALA A 126 -5.26 -1.94 -14.79
N LEU A 127 -5.23 -0.81 -14.09
CA LEU A 127 -5.52 -0.73 -12.66
C LEU A 127 -7.01 -0.61 -12.34
N VAL A 128 -7.76 0.17 -13.10
CA VAL A 128 -9.18 0.45 -12.79
C VAL A 128 -10.06 -0.76 -13.07
N GLY A 129 -10.78 -1.17 -12.08
CA GLY A 129 -11.76 -2.28 -12.17
C GLY A 129 -11.86 -3.08 -10.90
N THR A 130 -12.51 -4.22 -11.02
CA THR A 130 -12.68 -5.19 -9.95
C THR A 130 -11.67 -6.30 -10.08
N TRP A 131 -10.92 -6.52 -9.04
CA TRP A 131 -9.92 -7.57 -8.95
C TRP A 131 -10.40 -8.66 -8.03
N LYS A 132 -10.16 -9.89 -8.41
CA LYS A 132 -10.47 -11.05 -7.59
C LYS A 132 -9.19 -11.61 -6.98
N LYS A 133 -9.31 -12.15 -5.79
CA LYS A 133 -8.20 -12.81 -5.13
C LYS A 133 -7.78 -14.05 -5.94
N SER A 134 -6.50 -14.10 -6.24
CA SER A 134 -5.92 -15.24 -6.97
C SER A 134 -5.62 -16.40 -6.04
#